data_eecef294376eca5e00440cb84cd3b5d2
#
_entry.id   eecef294376eca5e00440cb84cd3b5d2
#
_cell.length_a   1.000
_cell.length_b   1.000
_cell.length_c   1.000
_cell.angle_alpha   90.00
_cell.angle_beta   90.00
_cell.angle_gamma   90.00
#
_symmetry.space_group_name_H-M   'P 1'
#
loop_
_entity.id
_entity.type
_entity.pdbx_description
1 polymer ?
#
loop_
_entity_poly.entity_id
_entity_poly.type
_entity_poly.pdbx_seq_one_letter_code
_entity_poly.pdbx_strand_id
1 'polypeptide(L)'
;NGSTSIPMKIFSLILDHPKKTVLSICIITSLFCISIFDLSYDFTIEQLFAKDKQETEQYFDFQNEFSREDNVFLLVHENPALINNQFLDSLSVLVRQMKVSNFFIDLVSLADVKKGGRNRSNDSGFDHISSRLLNMFSKDSLHGAIWLTLKDEYNTFGKRADVIKFLKNTTAEYNWGWTFSGLPVVRNTYVDYMIEDNIKFIPPVAFILIISLALLFRSWVFVVLPLFTVLITAIWILGMMSISGKGLNVMTYMVPTLLFIIGVSDSIHFLSRLNIYLDKDIDIKEALKLSMNDMGIALFLTSLTTAIGFLALLYSSIAIVQEFGVFIASGVFIAY
;
A
#
# COMPACT_ATOMS: atom_id res chain seq x y z
N ASN A 1 34.83 -24.55 -29.34
CA ASN A 1 35.23 -23.72 -28.17
C ASN A 1 34.02 -22.92 -27.71
N GLY A 2 33.15 -23.59 -26.97
CA GLY A 2 31.94 -22.95 -26.45
C GLY A 2 32.26 -22.17 -25.18
N SER A 3 32.32 -20.86 -25.26
CA SER A 3 32.21 -20.00 -24.10
C SER A 3 30.83 -20.22 -23.51
N THR A 4 30.74 -21.04 -22.46
CA THR A 4 29.51 -21.20 -21.70
C THR A 4 29.11 -19.83 -21.15
N SER A 5 27.94 -19.34 -21.56
CA SER A 5 27.38 -18.06 -21.09
C SER A 5 27.27 -18.04 -19.55
N ILE A 6 27.36 -16.86 -18.93
CA ILE A 6 27.26 -16.70 -17.45
C ILE A 6 26.04 -17.43 -16.89
N PRO A 7 24.84 -17.33 -17.50
CA PRO A 7 23.66 -18.06 -17.03
C PRO A 7 23.87 -19.59 -17.00
N MET A 8 24.56 -20.14 -17.98
CA MET A 8 24.81 -21.58 -18.06
C MET A 8 25.75 -22.07 -16.95
N LYS A 9 26.73 -21.27 -16.53
CA LYS A 9 27.65 -21.63 -15.42
C LYS A 9 26.91 -21.65 -14.08
N ILE A 10 26.05 -20.66 -13.84
CA ILE A 10 25.23 -20.60 -12.64
C ILE A 10 24.25 -21.77 -12.58
N PHE A 11 23.61 -22.06 -13.74
CA PHE A 11 22.68 -23.16 -13.83
C PHE A 11 23.34 -24.54 -13.61
N SER A 12 24.56 -24.77 -14.13
CA SER A 12 25.27 -26.01 -13.85
C SER A 12 25.59 -26.17 -12.37
N LEU A 13 25.96 -25.09 -11.65
CA LEU A 13 26.22 -25.12 -10.23
C LEU A 13 24.95 -25.50 -9.42
N ILE A 14 23.79 -24.97 -9.84
CA ILE A 14 22.47 -25.29 -9.25
C ILE A 14 22.16 -26.79 -9.44
N LEU A 15 22.34 -27.32 -10.64
CA LEU A 15 22.10 -28.72 -10.93
C LEU A 15 23.01 -29.69 -10.19
N ASP A 16 24.27 -29.28 -9.94
CA ASP A 16 25.22 -30.12 -9.22
C ASP A 16 24.98 -30.16 -7.72
N HIS A 17 24.32 -29.10 -7.16
CA HIS A 17 24.05 -28.99 -5.72
C HIS A 17 22.59 -28.64 -5.39
N PRO A 18 21.59 -29.40 -5.86
CA PRO A 18 20.17 -29.00 -5.75
C PRO A 18 19.70 -28.84 -4.29
N LYS A 19 20.15 -29.73 -3.38
CA LYS A 19 19.78 -29.62 -1.94
C LYS A 19 20.29 -28.35 -1.28
N LYS A 20 21.53 -27.94 -1.61
CA LYS A 20 22.10 -26.69 -1.07
C LYS A 20 21.38 -25.47 -1.63
N THR A 21 21.02 -25.50 -2.91
CA THR A 21 20.26 -24.41 -3.56
C THR A 21 18.88 -24.25 -2.94
N VAL A 22 18.12 -25.34 -2.77
CA VAL A 22 16.81 -25.29 -2.12
C VAL A 22 16.93 -24.78 -0.68
N LEU A 23 17.93 -25.28 0.07
CA LEU A 23 18.17 -24.81 1.45
C LEU A 23 18.46 -23.31 1.50
N SER A 24 19.29 -22.80 0.59
CA SER A 24 19.62 -21.38 0.49
C SER A 24 18.37 -20.52 0.18
N ILE A 25 17.55 -20.97 -0.77
CA ILE A 25 16.27 -20.31 -1.10
C ILE A 25 15.36 -20.29 0.12
N CYS A 26 15.21 -21.40 0.84
CA CYS A 26 14.38 -21.48 2.03
C CYS A 26 14.87 -20.53 3.15
N ILE A 27 16.19 -20.45 3.39
CA ILE A 27 16.77 -19.55 4.40
C ILE A 27 16.50 -18.08 4.01
N ILE A 28 16.78 -17.69 2.77
CA ILE A 28 16.56 -16.32 2.28
C ILE A 28 15.08 -15.96 2.35
N THR A 29 14.20 -16.87 1.91
CA THR A 29 12.75 -16.66 1.96
C THR A 29 12.27 -16.49 3.41
N SER A 30 12.79 -17.27 4.34
CA SER A 30 12.44 -17.15 5.77
C SER A 30 12.87 -15.79 6.35
N LEU A 31 14.07 -15.31 5.99
CA LEU A 31 14.55 -13.98 6.41
C LEU A 31 13.66 -12.86 5.88
N PHE A 32 13.31 -12.90 4.59
CA PHE A 32 12.41 -11.91 4.01
C PHE A 32 10.99 -12.02 4.56
N CYS A 33 10.51 -13.23 4.84
CA CYS A 33 9.19 -13.45 5.45
C CYS A 33 9.08 -12.78 6.83
N ILE A 34 10.14 -12.85 7.65
CA ILE A 34 10.19 -12.17 8.94
C ILE A 34 10.16 -10.65 8.74
N SER A 35 10.91 -10.14 7.77
CA SER A 35 10.97 -8.70 7.50
C SER A 35 9.62 -8.11 7.02
N ILE A 36 8.77 -8.89 6.37
CA ILE A 36 7.45 -8.42 5.91
C ILE A 36 6.55 -7.98 7.08
N PHE A 37 6.71 -8.52 8.29
CA PHE A 37 5.92 -8.10 9.45
C PHE A 37 6.16 -6.64 9.85
N ASP A 38 7.30 -6.07 9.49
CA ASP A 38 7.65 -4.66 9.72
C ASP A 38 7.30 -3.76 8.51
N LEU A 39 6.64 -4.32 7.49
CA LEU A 39 6.29 -3.57 6.28
C LEU A 39 5.25 -2.50 6.61
N SER A 40 5.62 -1.24 6.39
CA SER A 40 4.75 -0.10 6.60
C SER A 40 3.85 0.18 5.39
N TYR A 41 2.75 0.86 5.64
CA TYR A 41 1.87 1.40 4.60
C TYR A 41 1.98 2.92 4.63
N ASP A 42 2.45 3.50 3.54
CA ASP A 42 2.64 4.94 3.44
C ASP A 42 1.86 5.50 2.24
N PHE A 43 0.75 6.18 2.54
CA PHE A 43 -0.15 6.78 1.56
C PHE A 43 -0.29 8.27 1.79
N THR A 44 0.85 8.94 1.94
CA THR A 44 0.89 10.40 2.03
C THR A 44 0.77 10.99 0.63
N ILE A 45 -0.01 12.06 0.48
CA ILE A 45 -0.20 12.76 -0.80
C ILE A 45 1.13 13.40 -1.23
N GLU A 46 1.97 13.77 -0.27
CA GLU A 46 3.28 14.36 -0.46
C GLU A 46 4.23 13.49 -1.28
N GLN A 47 4.01 12.18 -1.28
CA GLN A 47 4.78 11.25 -2.13
C GLN A 47 4.54 11.44 -3.63
N LEU A 48 3.42 12.06 -4.01
CA LEU A 48 3.09 12.39 -5.39
C LEU A 48 3.77 13.69 -5.85
N PHE A 49 4.35 14.45 -4.94
CA PHE A 49 5.03 15.68 -5.30
C PHE A 49 6.38 15.38 -5.94
N ALA A 50 6.73 16.19 -6.93
CA ALA A 50 8.02 16.08 -7.59
C ALA A 50 9.13 16.44 -6.62
N LYS A 51 10.19 15.62 -6.55
CA LYS A 51 11.41 15.95 -5.81
C LYS A 51 12.08 17.17 -6.46
N ASP A 52 12.73 17.98 -5.63
CA ASP A 52 13.59 19.08 -6.04
C ASP A 52 12.90 20.18 -6.88
N LYS A 53 11.61 20.42 -6.65
CA LYS A 53 10.91 21.57 -7.22
C LYS A 53 10.66 22.62 -6.16
N GLN A 54 10.80 23.89 -6.56
CA GLN A 54 10.59 25.05 -5.70
C GLN A 54 9.19 25.06 -5.08
N GLU A 55 8.18 24.60 -5.82
CA GLU A 55 6.81 24.49 -5.33
C GLU A 55 6.68 23.48 -4.18
N THR A 56 7.45 22.40 -4.22
CA THR A 56 7.46 21.38 -3.14
C THR A 56 8.11 21.93 -1.88
N GLU A 57 9.21 22.67 -1.99
CA GLU A 57 9.84 23.34 -0.86
C GLU A 57 8.90 24.38 -0.24
N GLN A 58 8.26 25.19 -1.07
CA GLN A 58 7.27 26.19 -0.61
C GLN A 58 6.08 25.54 0.10
N TYR A 59 5.64 24.37 -0.34
CA TYR A 59 4.57 23.64 0.32
C TYR A 59 4.99 23.16 1.73
N PHE A 60 6.19 22.61 1.87
CA PHE A 60 6.69 22.20 3.19
C PHE A 60 6.96 23.39 4.11
N ASP A 61 7.46 24.51 3.59
CA ASP A 61 7.61 25.75 4.34
C ASP A 61 6.25 26.26 4.82
N PHE A 62 5.25 26.25 3.94
CA PHE A 62 3.86 26.59 4.32
C PHE A 62 3.32 25.67 5.42
N GLN A 63 3.50 24.36 5.32
CA GLN A 63 3.07 23.43 6.37
C GLN A 63 3.76 23.68 7.72
N ASN A 64 5.03 24.05 7.71
CA ASN A 64 5.78 24.37 8.93
C ASN A 64 5.29 25.67 9.58
N GLU A 65 4.85 26.64 8.79
CA GLU A 65 4.45 27.97 9.26
C GLU A 65 2.95 28.04 9.63
N PHE A 66 2.07 27.35 8.87
CA PHE A 66 0.60 27.48 8.99
C PHE A 66 -0.12 26.26 9.55
N SER A 67 0.56 25.33 10.18
CA SER A 67 0.00 24.04 10.65
C SER A 67 -0.48 23.11 9.54
N ARG A 68 -0.47 21.82 9.85
CA ARG A 68 -0.79 20.75 8.89
C ARG A 68 -2.30 20.55 8.78
N GLU A 69 -2.86 20.71 7.58
CA GLU A 69 -4.26 20.40 7.29
C GLU A 69 -4.54 18.90 7.12
N ASP A 70 -3.47 18.11 6.91
CA ASP A 70 -3.56 16.67 6.66
C ASP A 70 -3.91 15.83 7.91
N ASN A 71 -3.95 16.47 9.08
CA ASN A 71 -4.32 15.87 10.36
C ASN A 71 -5.78 16.15 10.77
N VAL A 72 -6.57 16.78 9.90
CA VAL A 72 -7.91 17.22 10.24
C VAL A 72 -8.96 16.17 9.93
N PHE A 73 -9.75 15.79 10.93
CA PHE A 73 -11.03 15.11 10.76
C PHE A 73 -12.17 16.12 10.77
N LEU A 74 -13.13 15.92 9.89
CA LEU A 74 -14.39 16.62 9.87
C LEU A 74 -15.51 15.60 10.08
N LEU A 75 -16.18 15.66 11.21
CA LEU A 75 -17.37 14.86 11.49
C LEU A 75 -18.59 15.71 11.23
N VAL A 76 -19.33 15.38 10.18
CA VAL A 76 -20.57 16.06 9.81
C VAL A 76 -21.74 15.28 10.41
N HIS A 77 -22.69 15.99 10.98
CA HIS A 77 -23.92 15.43 11.50
C HIS A 77 -25.13 16.23 11.01
N GLU A 78 -26.27 15.57 10.94
CA GLU A 78 -27.54 16.23 10.69
C GLU A 78 -27.96 17.02 11.94
N ASN A 79 -28.41 18.26 11.74
CA ASN A 79 -28.95 19.06 12.79
C ASN A 79 -30.45 18.70 13.02
N PRO A 80 -30.94 18.70 14.25
CA PRO A 80 -32.38 18.67 14.47
C PRO A 80 -33.02 19.92 13.87
N ALA A 81 -34.28 19.82 13.48
CA ALA A 81 -35.02 20.91 12.83
C ALA A 81 -34.97 22.22 13.65
N LEU A 82 -34.76 22.13 14.98
CA LEU A 82 -34.47 23.24 15.87
C LEU A 82 -33.26 22.87 16.74
N ILE A 83 -32.19 23.63 16.63
CA ILE A 83 -31.02 23.52 17.52
C ILE A 83 -31.45 24.03 18.90
N ASN A 84 -31.73 23.11 19.80
CA ASN A 84 -32.17 23.40 21.17
C ASN A 84 -31.04 23.12 22.18
N ASN A 85 -31.29 23.55 23.44
CA ASN A 85 -30.33 23.37 24.52
C ASN A 85 -30.03 21.88 24.79
N GLN A 86 -31.01 20.99 24.62
CA GLN A 86 -30.85 19.56 24.86
C GLN A 86 -29.87 18.93 23.82
N PHE A 87 -30.00 19.31 22.55
CA PHE A 87 -29.06 18.91 21.52
C PHE A 87 -27.63 19.41 21.82
N LEU A 88 -27.49 20.70 22.16
CA LEU A 88 -26.17 21.27 22.50
C LEU A 88 -25.55 20.63 23.75
N ASP A 89 -26.37 20.23 24.74
CA ASP A 89 -25.89 19.49 25.89
C ASP A 89 -25.41 18.10 25.53
N SER A 90 -26.15 17.35 24.70
CA SER A 90 -25.75 16.06 24.19
C SER A 90 -24.47 16.14 23.34
N LEU A 91 -24.39 17.16 22.46
CA LEU A 91 -23.17 17.43 21.66
C LEU A 91 -21.98 17.76 22.57
N SER A 92 -22.18 18.51 23.65
CA SER A 92 -21.12 18.84 24.61
C SER A 92 -20.60 17.61 25.36
N VAL A 93 -21.46 16.63 25.67
CA VAL A 93 -21.06 15.34 26.26
C VAL A 93 -20.22 14.54 25.28
N LEU A 94 -20.69 14.40 24.05
CA LEU A 94 -19.97 13.71 22.99
C LEU A 94 -18.56 14.32 22.76
N VAL A 95 -18.49 15.64 22.61
CA VAL A 95 -17.23 16.37 22.44
C VAL A 95 -16.30 16.16 23.64
N ARG A 96 -16.84 16.11 24.86
CA ARG A 96 -16.04 15.83 26.05
C ARG A 96 -15.47 14.41 26.05
N GLN A 97 -16.23 13.41 25.63
CA GLN A 97 -15.73 12.04 25.45
C GLN A 97 -14.57 11.99 24.46
N MET A 98 -14.68 12.70 23.33
CA MET A 98 -13.61 12.79 22.33
C MET A 98 -12.36 13.49 22.88
N LYS A 99 -12.52 14.57 23.68
CA LYS A 99 -11.39 15.29 24.32
C LYS A 99 -10.61 14.42 25.32
N VAL A 100 -11.30 13.53 26.04
CA VAL A 100 -10.67 12.64 27.03
C VAL A 100 -9.80 11.56 26.37
N SER A 101 -10.06 11.22 25.09
CA SER A 101 -9.34 10.16 24.37
C SER A 101 -7.86 10.46 24.12
N ASN A 102 -7.44 11.71 24.29
CA ASN A 102 -6.07 12.18 24.06
C ASN A 102 -5.53 11.98 22.61
N PHE A 103 -6.38 11.64 21.65
CA PHE A 103 -6.01 11.51 20.23
C PHE A 103 -5.83 12.85 19.54
N PHE A 104 -6.50 13.90 20.02
CA PHE A 104 -6.62 15.18 19.33
C PHE A 104 -5.85 16.28 20.04
N ILE A 105 -5.30 17.21 19.24
CA ILE A 105 -4.65 18.45 19.72
C ILE A 105 -5.73 19.47 19.99
N ASP A 106 -6.65 19.64 19.04
CA ASP A 106 -7.73 20.62 19.09
C ASP A 106 -9.05 19.99 18.64
N LEU A 107 -10.14 20.49 19.20
CA LEU A 107 -11.47 20.04 18.88
C LEU A 107 -12.42 21.23 18.99
N VAL A 108 -13.04 21.59 17.88
CA VAL A 108 -13.98 22.72 17.77
C VAL A 108 -15.34 22.21 17.30
N SER A 109 -16.41 22.63 17.98
CA SER A 109 -17.77 22.21 17.70
C SER A 109 -18.77 23.29 18.03
N LEU A 110 -20.05 23.11 17.63
CA LEU A 110 -21.14 23.97 18.01
C LEU A 110 -21.37 24.06 19.55
N ALA A 111 -20.93 23.03 20.29
CA ALA A 111 -21.02 23.05 21.74
C ALA A 111 -20.17 24.16 22.40
N ASP A 112 -19.12 24.63 21.70
CA ASP A 112 -18.24 25.69 22.19
C ASP A 112 -18.91 27.07 22.13
N VAL A 113 -19.95 27.25 21.29
CA VAL A 113 -20.76 28.50 21.23
C VAL A 113 -21.43 28.77 22.58
N LYS A 114 -21.92 27.73 23.25
CA LYS A 114 -22.59 27.85 24.55
C LYS A 114 -21.67 28.37 25.69
N LYS A 115 -20.37 28.07 25.58
CA LYS A 115 -19.36 28.54 26.55
C LYS A 115 -18.98 30.00 26.34
N GLY A 116 -18.92 30.48 25.10
CA GLY A 116 -18.55 31.85 24.76
C GLY A 116 -19.59 32.90 25.18
N GLY A 117 -20.87 32.51 25.30
CA GLY A 117 -21.94 33.42 25.74
C GLY A 117 -21.93 33.75 27.22
N ARG A 118 -21.19 33.01 28.04
CA ARG A 118 -21.15 33.26 29.54
C ARG A 118 -19.94 34.03 30.03
N ASN A 119 -18.85 34.13 29.22
CA ASN A 119 -17.66 34.90 29.60
C ASN A 119 -17.33 35.94 28.52
N ARG A 120 -18.03 37.08 28.55
CA ARG A 120 -17.59 38.30 27.85
C ARG A 120 -16.51 38.98 28.70
N SER A 121 -15.25 38.64 28.46
CA SER A 121 -14.14 39.50 28.86
C SER A 121 -12.99 39.29 27.84
N ASN A 122 -12.73 40.34 27.06
CA ASN A 122 -11.50 40.70 26.35
C ASN A 122 -10.50 39.56 26.05
N ASP A 123 -10.75 38.77 25.00
CA ASP A 123 -9.68 37.91 24.48
C ASP A 123 -9.73 37.87 22.97
N SER A 124 -8.64 38.27 22.35
CA SER A 124 -8.42 38.26 20.90
C SER A 124 -8.47 36.84 20.26
N GLY A 125 -8.61 35.82 21.09
CA GLY A 125 -8.84 34.42 20.65
C GLY A 125 -10.28 34.16 20.20
N PHE A 126 -11.25 35.02 20.55
CA PHE A 126 -12.67 34.81 20.26
C PHE A 126 -13.04 35.10 18.81
N ASP A 127 -12.32 36.01 18.14
CA ASP A 127 -12.55 36.35 16.72
C ASP A 127 -12.13 35.21 15.79
N HIS A 128 -11.08 34.47 16.15
CA HIS A 128 -10.65 33.29 15.41
C HIS A 128 -11.60 32.08 15.58
N ILE A 129 -12.20 31.94 16.76
CA ILE A 129 -13.16 30.85 17.01
C ILE A 129 -14.50 31.17 16.33
N SER A 130 -14.93 32.44 16.31
CA SER A 130 -16.19 32.84 15.69
C SER A 130 -16.17 32.64 14.15
N SER A 131 -15.08 32.91 13.47
CA SER A 131 -14.95 32.69 12.03
C SER A 131 -14.93 31.20 11.66
N ARG A 132 -14.31 30.35 12.48
CA ARG A 132 -14.34 28.88 12.30
C ARG A 132 -15.73 28.32 12.57
N LEU A 133 -16.45 28.83 13.54
CA LEU A 133 -17.81 28.40 13.91
C LEU A 133 -18.82 28.70 12.80
N LEU A 134 -18.68 29.82 12.09
CA LEU A 134 -19.56 30.18 10.97
C LEU A 134 -19.43 29.19 9.81
N ASN A 135 -18.25 28.61 9.62
CA ASN A 135 -18.00 27.62 8.58
C ASN A 135 -18.36 26.17 8.99
N MET A 136 -18.86 25.96 10.22
CA MET A 136 -19.28 24.65 10.71
C MET A 136 -20.75 24.32 10.44
N PHE A 137 -21.47 25.24 9.80
CA PHE A 137 -22.82 25.01 9.35
C PHE A 137 -22.88 24.91 7.82
N SER A 138 -23.71 24.01 7.34
CA SER A 138 -24.12 24.03 5.93
C SER A 138 -24.94 25.31 5.65
N LYS A 139 -24.97 25.76 4.39
CA LYS A 139 -25.70 26.96 3.99
C LYS A 139 -27.19 26.90 4.32
N ASP A 140 -27.77 25.72 4.34
CA ASP A 140 -29.15 25.42 4.69
C ASP A 140 -29.39 25.23 6.20
N SER A 141 -28.30 25.26 6.99
CA SER A 141 -28.29 24.99 8.44
C SER A 141 -28.77 23.59 8.84
N LEU A 142 -28.97 22.68 7.90
CA LEU A 142 -29.41 21.32 8.16
C LEU A 142 -28.29 20.41 8.70
N HIS A 143 -27.03 20.78 8.46
CA HIS A 143 -25.87 20.01 8.90
C HIS A 143 -24.95 20.86 9.74
N GLY A 144 -24.38 20.23 10.76
CA GLY A 144 -23.31 20.79 11.58
C GLY A 144 -22.05 19.94 11.46
N ALA A 145 -20.91 20.49 11.83
CA ALA A 145 -19.65 19.80 11.80
C ALA A 145 -18.90 19.89 13.13
N ILE A 146 -18.10 18.86 13.42
CA ILE A 146 -17.09 18.85 14.47
C ILE A 146 -15.75 18.80 13.79
N TRP A 147 -14.89 19.74 14.09
CA TRP A 147 -13.51 19.81 13.60
C TRP A 147 -12.58 19.21 14.65
N LEU A 148 -11.78 18.20 14.26
CA LEU A 148 -10.82 17.56 15.14
C LEU A 148 -9.45 17.57 14.49
N THR A 149 -8.45 18.05 15.20
CA THR A 149 -7.05 18.02 14.76
C THR A 149 -6.34 16.86 15.44
N LEU A 150 -5.95 15.84 14.67
CA LEU A 150 -5.28 14.65 15.14
C LEU A 150 -3.83 14.97 15.55
N LYS A 151 -3.33 14.34 16.61
CA LYS A 151 -1.90 14.39 16.93
C LYS A 151 -1.09 13.59 15.91
N ASP A 152 0.09 14.06 15.53
CA ASP A 152 0.95 13.45 14.51
C ASP A 152 1.30 11.99 14.82
N GLU A 153 1.48 11.65 16.10
CA GLU A 153 1.76 10.27 16.55
C GLU A 153 0.66 9.26 16.21
N TYR A 154 -0.57 9.72 15.97
CA TYR A 154 -1.72 8.90 15.59
C TYR A 154 -2.03 8.96 14.09
N ASN A 155 -1.37 9.82 13.31
CA ASN A 155 -1.58 9.93 11.86
C ASN A 155 -0.76 8.91 11.06
N THR A 156 -0.54 7.72 11.61
CA THR A 156 0.06 6.57 10.94
C THR A 156 -1.02 5.53 10.61
N PHE A 157 -0.74 4.62 9.67
CA PHE A 157 -1.74 3.69 9.12
C PHE A 157 -2.55 2.97 10.22
N GLY A 158 -1.95 2.14 11.04
CA GLY A 158 -2.67 1.34 12.04
C GLY A 158 -3.38 2.20 13.09
N LYS A 159 -2.68 3.19 13.65
CA LYS A 159 -3.22 4.08 14.69
C LYS A 159 -4.37 4.94 14.18
N ARG A 160 -4.33 5.37 12.91
CA ARG A 160 -5.41 6.12 12.28
C ARG A 160 -6.70 5.31 12.19
N ALA A 161 -6.59 4.02 11.84
CA ALA A 161 -7.73 3.10 11.82
C ALA A 161 -8.38 2.97 13.21
N ASP A 162 -7.57 2.90 14.28
CA ASP A 162 -8.05 2.84 15.66
C ASP A 162 -8.80 4.12 16.05
N VAL A 163 -8.28 5.30 15.65
CA VAL A 163 -8.96 6.57 15.87
C VAL A 163 -10.31 6.63 15.14
N ILE A 164 -10.36 6.21 13.88
CA ILE A 164 -11.61 6.16 13.11
C ILE A 164 -12.61 5.20 13.76
N LYS A 165 -12.15 4.03 14.22
CA LYS A 165 -12.98 3.07 14.94
C LYS A 165 -13.52 3.66 16.25
N PHE A 166 -12.66 4.34 17.01
CA PHE A 166 -13.07 5.07 18.22
C PHE A 166 -14.16 6.10 17.91
N LEU A 167 -13.95 6.95 16.89
CA LEU A 167 -14.93 7.96 16.49
C LEU A 167 -16.26 7.34 16.08
N LYS A 168 -16.25 6.28 15.25
CA LYS A 168 -17.46 5.56 14.84
C LYS A 168 -18.20 4.98 16.04
N ASN A 169 -17.50 4.36 16.98
CA ASN A 169 -18.12 3.79 18.18
C ASN A 169 -18.72 4.86 19.08
N THR A 170 -17.99 5.97 19.29
CA THR A 170 -18.45 7.07 20.15
C THR A 170 -19.66 7.80 19.57
N THR A 171 -19.73 7.92 18.22
CA THR A 171 -20.86 8.57 17.54
C THR A 171 -22.05 7.65 17.34
N ALA A 172 -21.87 6.32 17.40
CA ALA A 172 -22.93 5.33 17.19
C ALA A 172 -24.07 5.44 18.23
N GLU A 173 -23.80 5.97 19.43
CA GLU A 173 -24.80 6.19 20.47
C GLU A 173 -25.80 7.32 20.10
N TYR A 174 -25.44 8.15 19.10
CA TYR A 174 -26.21 9.30 18.66
C TYR A 174 -26.68 9.13 17.22
N ASN A 175 -27.95 9.02 16.99
CA ASN A 175 -28.55 8.84 15.66
C ASN A 175 -28.69 10.18 14.93
N TRP A 176 -27.55 10.83 14.58
CA TRP A 176 -27.51 12.14 13.93
C TRP A 176 -26.97 12.10 12.50
N GLY A 177 -27.11 10.98 11.80
CA GLY A 177 -26.71 10.88 10.38
C GLY A 177 -25.22 11.19 10.13
N TRP A 178 -24.32 10.55 10.86
CA TRP A 178 -22.90 10.88 10.85
C TRP A 178 -22.21 10.59 9.53
N THR A 179 -21.47 11.56 9.03
CA THR A 179 -20.54 11.42 7.89
C THR A 179 -19.13 11.83 8.34
N PHE A 180 -18.15 10.97 8.05
CA PHE A 180 -16.75 11.18 8.39
C PHE A 180 -15.98 11.64 7.16
N SER A 181 -15.26 12.75 7.25
CA SER A 181 -14.46 13.34 6.18
C SER A 181 -13.11 13.84 6.70
N GLY A 182 -12.28 14.32 5.80
CA GLY A 182 -10.93 14.79 6.08
C GLY A 182 -9.85 13.86 5.52
N LEU A 183 -8.64 14.38 5.34
CA LEU A 183 -7.54 13.60 4.75
C LEU A 183 -7.21 12.31 5.51
N PRO A 184 -7.25 12.26 6.86
CA PRO A 184 -7.03 11.01 7.57
C PRO A 184 -8.05 9.92 7.24
N VAL A 185 -9.33 10.29 7.01
CA VAL A 185 -10.38 9.33 6.59
C VAL A 185 -10.11 8.85 5.17
N VAL A 186 -9.82 9.78 4.25
CA VAL A 186 -9.52 9.45 2.85
C VAL A 186 -8.32 8.51 2.77
N ARG A 187 -7.23 8.81 3.46
CA ARG A 187 -6.02 7.97 3.51
C ARG A 187 -6.32 6.57 4.04
N ASN A 188 -7.10 6.45 5.10
CA ASN A 188 -7.47 5.13 5.64
C ASN A 188 -8.35 4.35 4.68
N THR A 189 -9.40 4.98 4.15
CA THR A 189 -10.32 4.36 3.20
C THR A 189 -9.61 3.91 1.92
N TYR A 190 -8.63 4.69 1.46
CA TYR A 190 -7.82 4.33 0.31
C TYR A 190 -7.01 3.04 0.55
N VAL A 191 -6.37 2.92 1.72
CA VAL A 191 -5.66 1.69 2.10
C VAL A 191 -6.61 0.50 2.20
N ASP A 192 -7.77 0.69 2.82
CA ASP A 192 -8.79 -0.36 2.95
C ASP A 192 -9.20 -0.87 1.55
N TYR A 193 -9.46 0.03 0.59
CA TYR A 193 -9.77 -0.35 -0.79
C TYR A 193 -8.62 -1.09 -1.48
N MET A 194 -7.36 -0.67 -1.28
CA MET A 194 -6.21 -1.35 -1.88
C MET A 194 -6.05 -2.78 -1.35
N ILE A 195 -6.25 -2.97 -0.04
CA ILE A 195 -6.23 -4.31 0.55
C ILE A 195 -7.40 -5.14 0.00
N GLU A 196 -8.59 -4.56 -0.05
CA GLU A 196 -9.78 -5.21 -0.57
C GLU A 196 -9.62 -5.59 -2.05
N ASP A 197 -9.05 -4.73 -2.87
CA ASP A 197 -8.77 -4.99 -4.28
C ASP A 197 -7.78 -6.15 -4.46
N ASN A 198 -6.70 -6.19 -3.69
CA ASN A 198 -5.78 -7.32 -3.74
C ASN A 198 -6.47 -8.63 -3.35
N ILE A 199 -7.29 -8.64 -2.29
CA ILE A 199 -8.06 -9.83 -1.87
C ILE A 199 -9.07 -10.23 -2.93
N LYS A 200 -9.68 -9.29 -3.65
CA LYS A 200 -10.67 -9.57 -4.70
C LYS A 200 -10.03 -10.04 -6.01
N PHE A 201 -8.90 -9.46 -6.41
CA PHE A 201 -8.30 -9.70 -7.73
C PHE A 201 -7.28 -10.84 -7.75
N ILE A 202 -6.48 -11.04 -6.70
CA ILE A 202 -5.47 -12.09 -6.67
C ILE A 202 -6.08 -13.49 -6.84
N PRO A 203 -7.15 -13.89 -6.12
CA PRO A 203 -7.72 -15.23 -6.27
C PRO A 203 -8.26 -15.53 -7.68
N PRO A 204 -9.05 -14.67 -8.35
CA PRO A 204 -9.48 -14.91 -9.73
C PRO A 204 -8.32 -15.02 -10.71
N VAL A 205 -7.30 -14.14 -10.60
CA VAL A 205 -6.13 -14.19 -11.44
C VAL A 205 -5.37 -15.50 -11.23
N ALA A 206 -5.13 -15.89 -9.98
CA ALA A 206 -4.48 -17.17 -9.66
C ALA A 206 -5.29 -18.36 -10.20
N PHE A 207 -6.61 -18.33 -10.07
CA PHE A 207 -7.50 -19.39 -10.58
C PHE A 207 -7.41 -19.51 -12.10
N ILE A 208 -7.48 -18.41 -12.84
CA ILE A 208 -7.35 -18.39 -14.30
C ILE A 208 -5.98 -18.95 -14.71
N LEU A 209 -4.91 -18.54 -14.01
CA LEU A 209 -3.55 -19.02 -14.30
C LEU A 209 -3.42 -20.53 -13.99
N ILE A 210 -3.97 -21.01 -12.88
CA ILE A 210 -3.96 -22.44 -12.53
C ILE A 210 -4.68 -23.26 -13.61
N ILE A 211 -5.86 -22.83 -14.06
CA ILE A 211 -6.59 -23.51 -15.13
C ILE A 211 -5.77 -23.51 -16.44
N SER A 212 -5.22 -22.34 -16.81
CA SER A 212 -4.43 -22.20 -18.04
C SER A 212 -3.20 -23.12 -18.02
N LEU A 213 -2.50 -23.17 -16.89
CA LEU A 213 -1.34 -24.06 -16.71
C LEU A 213 -1.75 -25.55 -16.72
N ALA A 214 -2.86 -25.90 -16.06
CA ALA A 214 -3.36 -27.26 -16.02
C ALA A 214 -3.77 -27.76 -17.41
N LEU A 215 -4.39 -26.91 -18.22
CA LEU A 215 -4.75 -27.23 -19.60
C LEU A 215 -3.50 -27.38 -20.49
N LEU A 216 -2.46 -26.58 -20.24
CA LEU A 216 -1.24 -26.58 -21.04
C LEU A 216 -0.36 -27.80 -20.75
N PHE A 217 -0.14 -28.14 -19.48
CA PHE A 217 0.91 -29.06 -19.07
C PHE A 217 0.44 -30.45 -18.63
N ARG A 218 -0.81 -30.67 -18.36
CA ARG A 218 -1.35 -31.97 -17.87
C ARG A 218 -0.60 -32.58 -16.66
N SER A 219 0.25 -31.79 -15.97
CA SER A 219 1.06 -32.22 -14.84
C SER A 219 0.96 -31.21 -13.71
N TRP A 220 0.60 -31.67 -12.52
CA TRP A 220 0.48 -30.83 -11.33
C TRP A 220 1.79 -30.14 -10.93
N VAL A 221 2.93 -30.81 -11.17
CA VAL A 221 4.25 -30.20 -10.89
C VAL A 221 4.46 -28.95 -11.72
N PHE A 222 4.10 -28.98 -13.00
CA PHE A 222 4.26 -27.85 -13.92
C PHE A 222 3.22 -26.74 -13.68
N VAL A 223 2.18 -27.01 -12.92
CA VAL A 223 1.23 -25.99 -12.46
C VAL A 223 1.73 -25.33 -11.17
N VAL A 224 2.19 -26.12 -10.21
CA VAL A 224 2.58 -25.65 -8.89
C VAL A 224 3.91 -24.90 -8.92
N LEU A 225 4.87 -25.33 -9.72
CA LEU A 225 6.23 -24.77 -9.75
C LEU A 225 6.26 -23.28 -10.13
N PRO A 226 5.61 -22.81 -11.21
CA PRO A 226 5.53 -21.38 -11.54
C PRO A 226 4.90 -20.55 -10.43
N LEU A 227 3.82 -21.05 -9.82
CA LEU A 227 3.14 -20.35 -8.74
C LEU A 227 4.04 -20.18 -7.50
N PHE A 228 4.80 -21.21 -7.15
CA PHE A 228 5.79 -21.15 -6.08
C PHE A 228 6.92 -20.17 -6.38
N THR A 229 7.45 -20.16 -7.59
CA THR A 229 8.50 -19.21 -8.00
C THR A 229 8.03 -17.78 -7.82
N VAL A 230 6.83 -17.47 -8.29
CA VAL A 230 6.28 -16.12 -8.18
C VAL A 230 5.96 -15.76 -6.74
N LEU A 231 5.45 -16.69 -5.94
CA LEU A 231 5.20 -16.46 -4.52
C LEU A 231 6.49 -16.11 -3.77
N ILE A 232 7.56 -16.86 -4.02
CA ILE A 232 8.89 -16.60 -3.45
C ILE A 232 9.39 -15.22 -3.89
N THR A 233 9.27 -14.90 -5.18
CA THR A 233 9.67 -13.59 -5.72
C THR A 233 8.91 -12.46 -5.05
N ALA A 234 7.59 -12.59 -4.87
CA ALA A 234 6.77 -11.59 -4.19
C ALA A 234 7.21 -11.40 -2.73
N ILE A 235 7.47 -12.50 -2.00
CA ILE A 235 7.99 -12.45 -0.63
C ILE A 235 9.33 -11.73 -0.58
N TRP A 236 10.25 -12.02 -1.51
CA TRP A 236 11.57 -11.40 -1.53
C TRP A 236 11.47 -9.90 -1.82
N ILE A 237 10.62 -9.48 -2.73
CA ILE A 237 10.44 -8.04 -3.04
C ILE A 237 9.80 -7.29 -1.88
N LEU A 238 8.73 -7.84 -1.28
CA LEU A 238 8.12 -7.22 -0.11
C LEU A 238 9.08 -7.14 1.08
N GLY A 239 9.88 -8.19 1.30
CA GLY A 239 10.93 -8.19 2.31
C GLY A 239 12.04 -7.19 2.01
N MET A 240 12.47 -7.04 0.75
CA MET A 240 13.43 -6.00 0.34
C MET A 240 12.89 -4.60 0.56
N MET A 241 11.60 -4.36 0.26
CA MET A 241 10.95 -3.08 0.54
C MET A 241 11.02 -2.77 2.04
N SER A 242 10.64 -3.72 2.88
CA SER A 242 10.66 -3.56 4.33
C SER A 242 12.07 -3.27 4.87
N ILE A 243 13.08 -4.05 4.48
CA ILE A 243 14.50 -3.85 4.89
C ILE A 243 15.02 -2.48 4.42
N SER A 244 14.57 -2.01 3.25
CA SER A 244 14.95 -0.69 2.72
C SER A 244 14.23 0.47 3.41
N GLY A 245 13.38 0.21 4.41
CA GLY A 245 12.56 1.22 5.07
C GLY A 245 11.50 1.83 4.15
N LYS A 246 11.15 1.12 3.05
CA LYS A 246 10.14 1.57 2.10
C LYS A 246 8.84 0.82 2.34
N GLY A 247 7.76 1.59 2.54
CA GLY A 247 6.42 1.05 2.70
C GLY A 247 5.73 0.78 1.36
N LEU A 248 4.60 0.05 1.46
CA LEU A 248 3.66 -0.02 0.35
C LEU A 248 2.98 1.34 0.17
N ASN A 249 3.08 1.88 -1.02
CA ASN A 249 2.46 3.15 -1.42
C ASN A 249 1.50 2.94 -2.60
N VAL A 250 0.90 4.02 -3.08
CA VAL A 250 -0.09 4.04 -4.18
C VAL A 250 0.40 3.32 -5.45
N MET A 251 1.68 3.25 -5.69
CA MET A 251 2.26 2.59 -6.87
C MET A 251 2.76 1.18 -6.52
N THR A 252 3.50 1.05 -5.41
CA THR A 252 4.20 -0.20 -5.09
C THR A 252 3.28 -1.33 -4.63
N TYR A 253 2.02 -1.03 -4.23
CA TYR A 253 1.06 -2.09 -3.89
C TYR A 253 0.71 -3.01 -5.08
N MET A 254 0.90 -2.52 -6.32
CA MET A 254 0.68 -3.32 -7.54
C MET A 254 1.82 -4.26 -7.86
N VAL A 255 3.00 -4.09 -7.23
CA VAL A 255 4.21 -4.84 -7.55
C VAL A 255 4.00 -6.36 -7.46
N PRO A 256 3.44 -6.93 -6.38
CA PRO A 256 3.20 -8.37 -6.30
C PRO A 256 2.33 -8.90 -7.43
N THR A 257 1.25 -8.19 -7.78
CA THR A 257 0.32 -8.61 -8.86
C THR A 257 1.01 -8.59 -10.23
N LEU A 258 1.80 -7.57 -10.53
CA LEU A 258 2.53 -7.48 -11.78
C LEU A 258 3.62 -8.57 -11.90
N LEU A 259 4.35 -8.82 -10.81
CA LEU A 259 5.35 -9.89 -10.77
C LEU A 259 4.71 -11.27 -10.92
N PHE A 260 3.48 -11.44 -10.42
CA PHE A 260 2.74 -12.68 -10.61
C PHE A 260 2.51 -12.97 -12.09
N ILE A 261 2.11 -11.97 -12.86
CA ILE A 261 1.86 -12.11 -14.30
C ILE A 261 3.18 -12.35 -15.08
N ILE A 262 4.21 -11.55 -14.82
CA ILE A 262 5.49 -11.62 -15.53
C ILE A 262 6.22 -12.93 -15.22
N GLY A 263 6.34 -13.29 -13.93
CA GLY A 263 7.09 -14.48 -13.51
C GLY A 263 6.48 -15.81 -13.97
N VAL A 264 5.13 -15.88 -14.03
CA VAL A 264 4.46 -17.07 -14.59
C VAL A 264 4.75 -17.21 -16.07
N SER A 265 4.79 -16.10 -16.84
CA SER A 265 5.08 -16.14 -18.27
C SER A 265 6.45 -16.76 -18.57
N ASP A 266 7.51 -16.33 -17.89
CA ASP A 266 8.85 -16.86 -18.08
C ASP A 266 8.93 -18.35 -17.71
N SER A 267 8.27 -18.73 -16.62
CA SER A 267 8.18 -20.12 -16.18
C SER A 267 7.47 -21.01 -17.22
N ILE A 268 6.39 -20.53 -17.86
CA ILE A 268 5.68 -21.27 -18.90
C ILE A 268 6.59 -21.58 -20.08
N HIS A 269 7.34 -20.61 -20.55
CA HIS A 269 8.26 -20.81 -21.68
C HIS A 269 9.32 -21.86 -21.37
N PHE A 270 9.94 -21.79 -20.20
CA PHE A 270 10.95 -22.76 -19.77
C PHE A 270 10.34 -24.19 -19.62
N LEU A 271 9.23 -24.30 -18.91
CA LEU A 271 8.57 -25.59 -18.66
C LEU A 271 7.99 -26.21 -19.92
N SER A 272 7.48 -25.41 -20.85
CA SER A 272 7.02 -25.91 -22.15
C SER A 272 8.17 -26.54 -22.93
N ARG A 273 9.37 -25.92 -22.91
CA ARG A 273 10.54 -26.48 -23.54
C ARG A 273 11.02 -27.76 -22.85
N LEU A 274 11.03 -27.77 -21.55
CA LEU A 274 11.36 -28.94 -20.73
C LEU A 274 10.42 -30.10 -21.01
N ASN A 275 9.12 -29.88 -21.10
CA ASN A 275 8.15 -30.91 -21.41
C ASN A 275 8.42 -31.60 -22.76
N ILE A 276 8.80 -30.84 -23.80
CA ILE A 276 9.14 -31.37 -25.10
C ILE A 276 10.33 -32.38 -25.05
N TYR A 277 11.30 -32.14 -24.16
CA TYR A 277 12.42 -33.06 -23.99
C TYR A 277 12.04 -34.28 -23.16
N LEU A 278 11.20 -34.10 -22.13
CA LEU A 278 10.70 -35.23 -21.32
C LEU A 278 9.78 -36.16 -22.11
N ASP A 279 8.99 -35.63 -23.04
CA ASP A 279 8.16 -36.43 -23.96
C ASP A 279 8.99 -37.29 -24.94
N LYS A 280 10.31 -37.00 -25.07
CA LYS A 280 11.24 -37.79 -25.86
C LYS A 280 12.06 -38.79 -25.04
N ASP A 281 11.61 -39.07 -23.79
CA ASP A 281 12.28 -39.96 -22.84
C ASP A 281 13.74 -39.58 -22.49
N ILE A 282 14.09 -38.29 -22.61
CA ILE A 282 15.39 -37.76 -22.20
C ILE A 282 15.47 -37.67 -20.69
N ASP A 283 16.60 -38.08 -20.10
CA ASP A 283 16.79 -37.95 -18.63
C ASP A 283 16.58 -36.52 -18.14
N ILE A 284 15.95 -36.36 -16.96
CA ILE A 284 15.54 -35.08 -16.41
C ILE A 284 16.72 -34.07 -16.32
N LYS A 285 17.91 -34.49 -15.95
CA LYS A 285 19.08 -33.62 -15.86
C LYS A 285 19.53 -33.11 -17.21
N GLU A 286 19.51 -33.98 -18.20
CA GLU A 286 19.87 -33.66 -19.58
C GLU A 286 18.78 -32.76 -20.21
N ALA A 287 17.52 -33.10 -20.02
CA ALA A 287 16.37 -32.29 -20.47
C ALA A 287 16.42 -30.85 -19.89
N LEU A 288 16.75 -30.69 -18.60
CA LEU A 288 16.96 -29.39 -17.98
C LEU A 288 18.13 -28.61 -18.63
N LYS A 289 19.27 -29.26 -18.87
CA LYS A 289 20.41 -28.61 -19.52
C LYS A 289 20.08 -28.16 -20.95
N LEU A 290 19.43 -29.01 -21.73
CA LEU A 290 18.99 -28.69 -23.08
C LEU A 290 17.97 -27.54 -23.08
N SER A 291 16.99 -27.57 -22.19
CA SER A 291 16.00 -26.50 -22.05
C SER A 291 16.65 -25.17 -21.72
N MET A 292 17.61 -25.17 -20.77
CA MET A 292 18.33 -23.94 -20.40
C MET A 292 19.23 -23.44 -21.54
N ASN A 293 19.82 -24.33 -22.29
CA ASN A 293 20.62 -23.96 -23.47
C ASN A 293 19.78 -23.30 -24.56
N ASP A 294 18.55 -23.80 -24.77
CA ASP A 294 17.64 -23.28 -25.79
C ASP A 294 16.98 -21.97 -25.39
N MET A 295 16.53 -21.90 -24.15
CA MET A 295 15.66 -20.81 -23.68
C MET A 295 16.35 -19.83 -22.74
N GLY A 296 17.43 -20.22 -22.05
CA GLY A 296 18.04 -19.43 -20.99
C GLY A 296 18.47 -18.03 -21.43
N ILE A 297 19.09 -17.91 -22.62
CA ILE A 297 19.51 -16.60 -23.14
C ILE A 297 18.28 -15.76 -23.55
N ALA A 298 17.28 -16.38 -24.18
CA ALA A 298 16.06 -15.67 -24.58
C ALA A 298 15.32 -15.13 -23.36
N LEU A 299 15.11 -15.95 -22.34
CA LEU A 299 14.49 -15.55 -21.10
C LEU A 299 15.29 -14.48 -20.36
N PHE A 300 16.62 -14.60 -20.31
CA PHE A 300 17.47 -13.55 -19.73
C PHE A 300 17.32 -12.22 -20.46
N LEU A 301 17.30 -12.22 -21.78
CA LEU A 301 17.12 -11.00 -22.57
C LEU A 301 15.73 -10.40 -22.37
N THR A 302 14.70 -11.22 -22.27
CA THR A 302 13.34 -10.75 -21.98
C THR A 302 13.27 -10.08 -20.60
N SER A 303 13.79 -10.75 -19.58
CA SER A 303 13.84 -10.20 -18.21
C SER A 303 14.70 -8.93 -18.14
N LEU A 304 15.83 -8.90 -18.86
CA LEU A 304 16.70 -7.73 -18.93
C LEU A 304 16.00 -6.54 -19.59
N THR A 305 15.37 -6.74 -20.75
CA THR A 305 14.67 -5.66 -21.45
C THR A 305 13.48 -5.14 -20.64
N THR A 306 12.75 -6.02 -19.98
CA THR A 306 11.65 -5.67 -19.09
C THR A 306 12.17 -4.86 -17.90
N ALA A 307 13.24 -5.31 -17.25
CA ALA A 307 13.83 -4.59 -16.13
C ALA A 307 14.37 -3.21 -16.55
N ILE A 308 15.03 -3.09 -17.69
CA ILE A 308 15.47 -1.79 -18.24
C ILE A 308 14.27 -0.88 -18.50
N GLY A 309 13.17 -1.41 -19.03
CA GLY A 309 11.94 -0.66 -19.23
C GLY A 309 11.39 -0.08 -17.91
N PHE A 310 11.37 -0.86 -16.84
CA PHE A 310 10.95 -0.36 -15.52
C PHE A 310 12.00 0.58 -14.89
N LEU A 311 13.29 0.33 -15.07
CA LEU A 311 14.34 1.24 -14.60
C LEU A 311 14.29 2.61 -15.29
N ALA A 312 13.72 2.72 -16.49
CA ALA A 312 13.51 4.01 -17.14
C ALA A 312 12.62 4.94 -16.29
N LEU A 313 11.79 4.40 -15.39
CA LEU A 313 10.99 5.19 -14.43
C LEU A 313 11.86 5.96 -13.42
N LEU A 314 13.13 5.63 -13.26
CA LEU A 314 14.09 6.43 -12.46
C LEU A 314 14.25 7.87 -12.96
N TYR A 315 13.94 8.13 -14.23
CA TYR A 315 13.93 9.49 -14.78
C TYR A 315 12.72 10.32 -14.38
N SER A 316 11.73 9.72 -13.70
CA SER A 316 10.59 10.47 -13.16
C SER A 316 11.05 11.43 -12.05
N SER A 317 10.44 12.60 -11.98
CA SER A 317 10.62 13.51 -10.85
C SER A 317 9.86 13.08 -9.58
N ILE A 318 8.99 12.07 -9.68
CA ILE A 318 8.11 11.59 -8.60
C ILE A 318 8.75 10.38 -7.92
N ALA A 319 9.00 10.47 -6.61
CA ALA A 319 9.71 9.45 -5.85
C ALA A 319 9.08 8.06 -5.90
N ILE A 320 7.76 7.98 -5.74
CA ILE A 320 7.07 6.69 -5.72
C ILE A 320 7.11 5.98 -7.07
N VAL A 321 7.21 6.74 -8.18
CA VAL A 321 7.38 6.17 -9.53
C VAL A 321 8.79 5.58 -9.69
N GLN A 322 9.81 6.24 -9.14
CA GLN A 322 11.19 5.71 -9.12
C GLN A 322 11.25 4.42 -8.30
N GLU A 323 10.69 4.41 -7.09
CA GLU A 323 10.64 3.24 -6.21
C GLU A 323 9.93 2.06 -6.86
N PHE A 324 8.78 2.29 -7.47
CA PHE A 324 8.04 1.30 -8.22
C PHE A 324 8.89 0.68 -9.33
N GLY A 325 9.58 1.50 -10.12
CA GLY A 325 10.48 1.04 -11.17
C GLY A 325 11.59 0.14 -10.67
N VAL A 326 12.25 0.51 -9.57
CA VAL A 326 13.33 -0.27 -8.95
C VAL A 326 12.84 -1.62 -8.44
N PHE A 327 11.73 -1.63 -7.68
CA PHE A 327 11.23 -2.87 -7.08
C PHE A 327 10.69 -3.84 -8.12
N ILE A 328 10.01 -3.38 -9.18
CA ILE A 328 9.58 -4.28 -10.27
C ILE A 328 10.78 -4.80 -11.04
N ALA A 329 11.74 -3.94 -11.42
CA ALA A 329 12.93 -4.38 -12.13
C ALA A 329 13.70 -5.45 -11.33
N SER A 330 13.86 -5.24 -10.02
CA SER A 330 14.48 -6.22 -9.12
C SER A 330 13.67 -7.52 -9.07
N GLY A 331 12.35 -7.42 -8.99
CA GLY A 331 11.45 -8.58 -8.98
C GLY A 331 11.51 -9.41 -10.25
N VAL A 332 11.60 -8.77 -11.41
CA VAL A 332 11.75 -9.46 -12.71
C VAL A 332 13.06 -10.24 -12.76
N PHE A 333 14.16 -9.67 -12.26
CA PHE A 333 15.43 -10.38 -12.17
C PHE A 333 15.42 -11.54 -11.18
N ILE A 334 14.74 -11.38 -10.04
CA ILE A 334 14.61 -12.44 -9.04
C ILE A 334 13.73 -13.58 -9.57
N ALA A 335 12.69 -13.27 -10.33
CA ALA A 335 11.80 -14.27 -10.92
C ALA A 335 12.51 -15.13 -11.96
N TYR A 336 13.43 -14.54 -12.77
CA TYR A 336 14.31 -15.25 -13.71
C TYR A 336 15.30 -16.15 -12.97
#